data_2544749ff3a216b0fe43790df3ad5f16
#
_entry.id   2544749ff3a216b0fe43790df3ad5f16
#
_cell.length_a   1.000
_cell.length_b   1.000
_cell.length_c   1.000
_cell.angle_alpha   90.00
_cell.angle_beta   90.00
_cell.angle_gamma   90.00
#
_symmetry.space_group_name_H-M   'P 1'
#
loop_
_entity.id
_entity.type
_entity.pdbx_description
1 polymer ?
#
loop_
_entity_poly.entity_id
_entity_poly.type
_entity_poly.pdbx_seq_one_letter_code
_entity_poly.pdbx_strand_id
1 'polypeptide(L)'
;MNLITNTDNLIDWDIVVDKCKSCNGATMQYNYGCFPNTPEFATLDKMWQQAGYSHNDSMIEWTNYFKEDFGKDVINTFQNIVQATPLMAWISKIRPGRMAPWHYDAHQNIDEFRKQGNLVRYTCYIQEPQHGHISIVGESAVYRPAKGSVYQWLTYDDWHCGMNGGLTDKYMFNYWGAQ
;
A
#
# COMPACT_ATOMS: atom_id res chain seq x y z
N MET A 1 6.47 12.82 -0.37
CA MET A 1 5.06 12.69 -0.83
C MET A 1 4.34 14.02 -0.80
N ASN A 2 3.47 14.29 -1.76
CA ASN A 2 2.64 15.50 -1.82
C ASN A 2 1.17 15.13 -1.66
N LEU A 3 0.45 15.78 -0.74
CA LEU A 3 -1.01 15.68 -0.66
C LEU A 3 -1.59 16.36 -1.90
N ILE A 4 -2.40 15.64 -2.68
CA ILE A 4 -2.97 16.16 -3.93
C ILE A 4 -4.48 16.39 -3.86
N THR A 5 -5.21 15.59 -3.08
CA THR A 5 -6.67 15.71 -2.95
C THR A 5 -7.20 14.89 -1.79
N ASN A 6 -8.53 14.97 -1.58
CA ASN A 6 -9.27 14.08 -0.70
C ASN A 6 -10.47 13.48 -1.46
N THR A 7 -10.69 12.18 -1.29
CA THR A 7 -11.66 11.38 -2.04
C THR A 7 -12.82 10.87 -1.18
N ASP A 8 -12.94 11.30 0.08
CA ASP A 8 -13.94 10.77 1.01
C ASP A 8 -15.40 11.01 0.54
N ASN A 9 -15.62 12.11 -0.17
CA ASN A 9 -16.93 12.41 -0.76
C ASN A 9 -17.18 11.74 -2.13
N LEU A 10 -16.22 11.03 -2.70
CA LEU A 10 -16.28 10.46 -4.04
C LEU A 10 -16.27 8.93 -4.03
N ILE A 11 -15.68 8.33 -3.01
CA ILE A 11 -15.55 6.88 -2.82
C ILE A 11 -15.99 6.56 -1.40
N ASP A 12 -16.94 5.65 -1.24
CA ASP A 12 -17.33 5.13 0.08
C ASP A 12 -16.27 4.14 0.57
N TRP A 13 -15.27 4.69 1.24
CA TRP A 13 -14.15 3.91 1.77
C TRP A 13 -14.55 2.95 2.90
N ASP A 14 -15.63 3.21 3.62
CA ASP A 14 -16.10 2.31 4.69
C ASP A 14 -16.61 1.00 4.10
N ILE A 15 -17.37 1.05 3.01
CA ILE A 15 -17.79 -0.15 2.26
C ILE A 15 -16.58 -0.93 1.75
N VAL A 16 -15.55 -0.24 1.23
CA VAL A 16 -14.34 -0.88 0.73
C VAL A 16 -13.59 -1.60 1.87
N VAL A 17 -13.40 -0.94 3.01
CA VAL A 17 -12.75 -1.53 4.19
C VAL A 17 -13.55 -2.72 4.74
N ASP A 18 -14.88 -2.60 4.83
CA ASP A 18 -15.72 -3.70 5.33
C ASP A 18 -15.70 -4.91 4.39
N LYS A 19 -15.62 -4.67 3.09
CA LYS A 19 -15.42 -5.73 2.12
C LYS A 19 -14.09 -6.46 2.34
N CYS A 20 -12.98 -5.71 2.57
CA CYS A 20 -11.70 -6.31 2.90
C CYS A 20 -11.74 -7.10 4.21
N LYS A 21 -12.46 -6.62 5.24
CA LYS A 21 -12.64 -7.34 6.51
C LYS A 21 -13.37 -8.67 6.33
N SER A 22 -14.33 -8.71 5.41
CA SER A 22 -15.15 -9.89 5.12
C SER A 22 -14.52 -10.88 4.14
N CYS A 23 -13.40 -10.52 3.51
CA CYS A 23 -12.68 -11.40 2.61
C CYS A 23 -12.15 -12.65 3.31
N ASN A 24 -12.63 -13.83 2.92
CA ASN A 24 -12.28 -15.12 3.51
C ASN A 24 -11.11 -15.82 2.78
N GLY A 25 -10.03 -15.10 2.51
CA GLY A 25 -8.81 -15.72 1.99
C GLY A 25 -8.79 -16.05 0.50
N ALA A 26 -9.77 -15.62 -0.30
CA ALA A 26 -9.70 -15.65 -1.77
C ALA A 26 -8.68 -14.63 -2.30
N THR A 27 -8.27 -13.71 -1.46
CA THR A 27 -7.32 -12.64 -1.72
C THR A 27 -5.91 -13.10 -1.45
N MET A 28 -4.99 -12.76 -2.31
CA MET A 28 -3.59 -13.03 -2.10
C MET A 28 -3.10 -12.28 -0.87
N GLN A 29 -2.78 -13.04 0.18
CA GLN A 29 -2.16 -12.52 1.39
C GLN A 29 -0.65 -12.62 1.21
N TYR A 30 0.01 -11.49 1.29
CA TYR A 30 1.46 -11.45 1.40
C TYR A 30 1.83 -11.27 2.86
N ASN A 31 2.15 -12.38 3.50
CA ASN A 31 2.97 -12.34 4.70
C ASN A 31 4.42 -12.40 4.24
N TYR A 32 5.32 -11.81 5.00
CA TYR A 32 6.74 -12.03 4.80
C TYR A 32 7.04 -13.54 4.65
N GLY A 33 7.78 -13.90 3.63
CA GLY A 33 8.01 -15.32 3.26
C GLY A 33 7.11 -15.86 2.15
N CYS A 34 6.06 -15.15 1.75
CA CYS A 34 5.20 -15.51 0.61
C CYS A 34 5.59 -14.80 -0.69
N PHE A 35 6.68 -14.02 -0.69
CA PHE A 35 7.15 -13.32 -1.86
C PHE A 35 7.72 -14.25 -2.92
N PRO A 36 7.55 -13.90 -4.20
CA PRO A 36 8.20 -14.64 -5.27
C PRO A 36 9.71 -14.67 -5.01
N ASN A 37 10.33 -15.80 -5.30
CA ASN A 37 11.77 -16.00 -5.13
C ASN A 37 12.53 -15.22 -6.22
N THR A 38 12.59 -13.91 -6.07
CA THR A 38 13.33 -13.01 -6.96
C THR A 38 14.60 -12.51 -6.29
N PRO A 39 15.66 -12.18 -7.05
CA PRO A 39 16.91 -11.67 -6.48
C PRO A 39 16.74 -10.42 -5.62
N GLU A 40 15.80 -9.55 -5.98
CA GLU A 40 15.48 -8.31 -5.25
C GLU A 40 14.90 -8.64 -3.87
N PHE A 41 13.94 -9.55 -3.79
CA PHE A 41 13.38 -9.99 -2.52
C PHE A 41 14.40 -10.73 -1.67
N ALA A 42 15.24 -11.56 -2.27
CA ALA A 42 16.33 -12.21 -1.54
C ALA A 42 17.29 -11.19 -0.90
N THR A 43 17.53 -10.07 -1.60
CA THR A 43 18.36 -8.98 -1.09
C THR A 43 17.67 -8.27 0.08
N LEU A 44 16.41 -7.91 -0.06
CA LEU A 44 15.62 -7.28 1.02
C LEU A 44 15.49 -8.20 2.23
N ASP A 45 15.20 -9.47 2.01
CA ASP A 45 15.10 -10.48 3.06
C ASP A 45 16.38 -10.56 3.87
N LYS A 46 17.54 -10.64 3.21
CA LYS A 46 18.84 -10.65 3.87
C LYS A 46 19.08 -9.38 4.70
N MET A 47 18.73 -8.21 4.17
CA MET A 47 18.84 -6.94 4.88
C MET A 47 17.97 -6.93 6.14
N TRP A 48 16.73 -7.40 6.06
CA TRP A 48 15.81 -7.47 7.20
C TRP A 48 16.30 -8.44 8.26
N GLN A 49 16.78 -9.63 7.86
CA GLN A 49 17.36 -10.59 8.81
C GLN A 49 18.59 -10.03 9.51
N GLN A 50 19.48 -9.35 8.80
CA GLN A 50 20.64 -8.68 9.38
C GLN A 50 20.26 -7.56 10.35
N ALA A 51 19.15 -6.89 10.13
CA ALA A 51 18.59 -5.88 11.02
C ALA A 51 17.82 -6.48 12.22
N GLY A 52 17.69 -7.80 12.31
CA GLY A 52 16.97 -8.48 13.39
C GLY A 52 15.47 -8.67 13.16
N TYR A 53 14.95 -8.39 11.98
CA TYR A 53 13.56 -8.71 11.65
C TYR A 53 13.37 -10.22 11.40
N SER A 54 12.19 -10.73 11.74
CA SER A 54 11.81 -12.11 11.50
C SER A 54 10.33 -12.18 11.09
N HIS A 55 9.98 -13.05 10.15
CA HIS A 55 8.59 -13.29 9.77
C HIS A 55 7.77 -14.02 10.85
N ASN A 56 8.42 -14.62 11.82
CA ASN A 56 7.77 -15.12 13.03
C ASN A 56 7.58 -14.02 14.09
N ASP A 57 8.22 -12.87 13.89
CA ASP A 57 8.07 -11.70 14.74
C ASP A 57 6.75 -11.00 14.45
N SER A 58 6.15 -10.42 15.48
CA SER A 58 4.95 -9.59 15.32
C SER A 58 5.19 -8.30 14.52
N MET A 59 6.42 -7.96 14.26
CA MET A 59 6.80 -6.70 13.58
C MET A 59 6.73 -6.78 12.07
N ILE A 60 6.78 -7.99 11.45
CA ILE A 60 6.72 -8.13 9.99
C ILE A 60 5.45 -8.90 9.60
N GLU A 61 4.43 -8.18 9.23
CA GLU A 61 3.23 -8.74 8.62
C GLU A 61 2.41 -7.65 7.95
N TRP A 62 1.96 -7.90 6.73
CA TRP A 62 0.92 -7.12 6.05
C TRP A 62 0.13 -8.03 5.12
N THR A 63 -1.06 -7.59 4.73
CA THR A 63 -1.95 -8.31 3.82
C THR A 63 -2.34 -7.38 2.69
N ASN A 64 -2.31 -7.84 1.45
CA ASN A 64 -2.77 -7.09 0.30
C ASN A 64 -4.09 -7.67 -0.21
N TYR A 65 -5.06 -6.78 -0.46
CA TYR A 65 -6.31 -7.06 -1.17
C TYR A 65 -6.20 -6.41 -2.55
N PHE A 66 -6.46 -7.18 -3.60
CA PHE A 66 -6.33 -6.69 -4.96
C PHE A 66 -7.65 -6.10 -5.47
N LYS A 67 -7.61 -5.46 -6.65
CA LYS A 67 -8.75 -4.75 -7.26
C LYS A 67 -10.03 -5.57 -7.35
N GLU A 68 -9.94 -6.89 -7.42
CA GLU A 68 -11.08 -7.80 -7.46
C GLU A 68 -11.90 -7.77 -6.17
N ASP A 69 -11.28 -7.44 -5.05
CA ASP A 69 -11.91 -7.42 -3.72
C ASP A 69 -12.74 -6.16 -3.48
N PHE A 70 -12.39 -5.03 -4.11
CA PHE A 70 -13.08 -3.75 -3.91
C PHE A 70 -13.73 -3.16 -5.18
N GLY A 71 -13.60 -3.86 -6.32
CA GLY A 71 -14.36 -3.60 -7.54
C GLY A 71 -13.78 -2.57 -8.49
N LYS A 72 -14.30 -2.59 -9.73
CA LYS A 72 -13.83 -1.72 -10.81
C LYS A 72 -14.19 -0.25 -10.62
N ASP A 73 -15.30 0.02 -9.95
CA ASP A 73 -15.81 1.40 -9.80
C ASP A 73 -14.86 2.27 -8.97
N VAL A 74 -14.23 1.69 -7.93
CA VAL A 74 -13.21 2.39 -7.13
C VAL A 74 -12.01 2.75 -8.01
N ILE A 75 -11.54 1.81 -8.83
CA ILE A 75 -10.42 2.04 -9.75
C ILE A 75 -10.75 3.14 -10.76
N ASN A 76 -11.92 3.06 -11.41
CA ASN A 76 -12.34 4.02 -12.42
C ASN A 76 -12.50 5.43 -11.82
N THR A 77 -13.12 5.52 -10.65
CA THR A 77 -13.25 6.79 -9.93
C THR A 77 -11.88 7.36 -9.56
N PHE A 78 -11.00 6.53 -9.02
CA PHE A 78 -9.65 6.96 -8.64
C PHE A 78 -8.82 7.39 -9.85
N GLN A 79 -8.88 6.64 -10.96
CA GLN A 79 -8.25 7.01 -12.24
C GLN A 79 -8.68 8.40 -12.71
N ASN A 80 -9.97 8.69 -12.65
CA ASN A 80 -10.50 9.99 -13.05
C ASN A 80 -10.01 11.12 -12.14
N ILE A 81 -9.75 10.84 -10.88
CA ILE A 81 -9.22 11.81 -9.92
C ILE A 81 -7.74 12.11 -10.19
N VAL A 82 -6.92 11.06 -10.33
CA VAL A 82 -5.46 11.20 -10.44
C VAL A 82 -4.96 11.36 -11.88
N GLN A 83 -5.85 11.19 -12.87
CA GLN A 83 -5.55 11.30 -14.30
C GLN A 83 -4.35 10.41 -14.73
N ALA A 84 -4.34 9.17 -14.24
CA ALA A 84 -3.31 8.18 -14.56
C ALA A 84 -3.94 6.82 -14.88
N THR A 85 -3.54 6.22 -16.00
CA THR A 85 -4.02 4.89 -16.42
C THR A 85 -3.60 3.83 -15.39
N PRO A 86 -4.53 2.99 -14.88
CA PRO A 86 -4.23 2.03 -13.85
C PRO A 86 -3.33 0.90 -14.36
N LEU A 87 -2.20 0.70 -13.72
CA LEU A 87 -1.30 -0.43 -13.94
C LEU A 87 -1.51 -1.50 -12.87
N MET A 88 -1.61 -1.07 -11.63
CA MET A 88 -1.82 -1.94 -10.47
C MET A 88 -2.54 -1.17 -9.36
N ALA A 89 -3.44 -1.86 -8.65
CA ALA A 89 -4.08 -1.30 -7.46
C ALA A 89 -4.31 -2.40 -6.41
N TRP A 90 -4.09 -2.03 -5.15
CA TRP A 90 -4.28 -2.94 -4.03
C TRP A 90 -4.55 -2.17 -2.73
N ILE A 91 -5.11 -2.86 -1.75
CA ILE A 91 -5.22 -2.36 -0.39
C ILE A 91 -4.27 -3.15 0.49
N SER A 92 -3.42 -2.42 1.22
CA SER A 92 -2.57 -3.00 2.26
C SER A 92 -3.28 -2.93 3.60
N LYS A 93 -3.31 -4.05 4.30
CA LYS A 93 -3.73 -4.16 5.70
C LYS A 93 -2.51 -4.45 6.55
N ILE A 94 -2.32 -3.67 7.60
CA ILE A 94 -1.29 -3.90 8.62
C ILE A 94 -1.99 -4.02 9.98
N ARG A 95 -1.86 -5.18 10.63
CA ARG A 95 -2.47 -5.42 11.94
C ARG A 95 -1.75 -4.66 13.06
N PRO A 96 -2.38 -4.44 14.22
CA PRO A 96 -1.72 -3.92 15.41
C PRO A 96 -0.43 -4.69 15.76
N GLY A 97 0.63 -3.95 16.08
CA GLY A 97 1.95 -4.50 16.39
C GLY A 97 2.72 -5.04 15.18
N ARG A 98 2.25 -4.80 13.94
CA ARG A 98 2.89 -5.28 12.72
C ARG A 98 3.42 -4.13 11.88
N MET A 99 4.30 -4.45 10.93
CA MET A 99 4.86 -3.48 10.00
C MET A 99 5.21 -4.12 8.65
N ALA A 100 5.28 -3.29 7.61
CA ALA A 100 6.09 -3.52 6.44
C ALA A 100 7.41 -2.77 6.67
N PRO A 101 8.55 -3.45 6.87
CA PRO A 101 9.83 -2.80 7.17
C PRO A 101 10.30 -1.92 6.02
N TRP A 102 11.37 -1.18 6.19
CA TRP A 102 11.97 -0.34 5.16
C TRP A 102 12.32 -1.15 3.91
N HIS A 103 11.68 -0.84 2.78
CA HIS A 103 11.85 -1.54 1.50
C HIS A 103 11.48 -0.65 0.33
N TYR A 104 11.78 -1.10 -0.86
CA TYR A 104 11.19 -0.62 -2.12
C TYR A 104 10.41 -1.76 -2.77
N ASP A 105 9.41 -1.43 -3.58
CA ASP A 105 8.64 -2.45 -4.29
C ASP A 105 9.35 -2.86 -5.57
N ALA A 106 9.95 -4.05 -5.56
CA ALA A 106 10.50 -4.69 -6.74
C ALA A 106 9.37 -5.43 -7.47
N HIS A 107 8.85 -4.86 -8.55
CA HIS A 107 7.80 -5.50 -9.33
C HIS A 107 8.36 -6.15 -10.59
N GLN A 108 8.09 -7.45 -10.79
CA GLN A 108 8.59 -8.22 -11.94
C GLN A 108 8.19 -7.65 -13.31
N ASN A 109 7.12 -6.87 -13.38
CA ASN A 109 6.59 -6.26 -14.61
C ASN A 109 6.97 -4.78 -14.76
N ILE A 110 7.94 -4.28 -13.98
CA ILE A 110 8.26 -2.84 -13.97
C ILE A 110 8.64 -2.31 -15.36
N ASP A 111 9.39 -3.10 -16.14
CA ASP A 111 9.80 -2.69 -17.48
C ASP A 111 8.64 -2.64 -18.48
N GLU A 112 7.63 -3.51 -18.30
CA GLU A 112 6.40 -3.46 -19.09
C GLU A 112 5.55 -2.24 -18.70
N PHE A 113 5.52 -1.90 -17.41
CA PHE A 113 4.83 -0.71 -16.94
C PHE A 113 5.47 0.58 -17.48
N ARG A 114 6.79 0.67 -17.52
CA ARG A 114 7.54 1.81 -18.09
C ARG A 114 7.24 2.06 -19.57
N LYS A 115 6.88 1.02 -20.33
CA LYS A 115 6.48 1.17 -21.74
C LYS A 115 5.13 1.85 -21.92
N GLN A 116 4.33 1.95 -20.87
CA GLN A 116 2.98 2.53 -20.92
C GLN A 116 2.97 4.03 -20.59
N GLY A 117 4.07 4.61 -20.13
CA GLY A 117 4.20 6.02 -19.82
C GLY A 117 5.05 6.29 -18.59
N ASN A 118 5.00 7.51 -18.11
CA ASN A 118 5.65 7.90 -16.86
C ASN A 118 4.96 7.24 -15.67
N LEU A 119 5.71 6.45 -14.92
CA LEU A 119 5.17 5.76 -13.75
C LEU A 119 4.92 6.75 -12.61
N VAL A 120 3.73 6.69 -12.07
CA VAL A 120 3.30 7.46 -10.91
C VAL A 120 2.71 6.54 -9.85
N ARG A 121 2.89 6.91 -8.59
CA ARG A 121 2.37 6.15 -7.47
C ARG A 121 1.61 7.03 -6.50
N TYR A 122 0.51 6.48 -6.00
CA TYR A 122 -0.36 7.14 -5.05
C TYR A 122 -0.66 6.22 -3.87
N THR A 123 -0.83 6.81 -2.70
CA THR A 123 -1.40 6.15 -1.52
C THR A 123 -2.58 6.98 -1.02
N CYS A 124 -3.72 6.34 -0.85
CA CYS A 124 -4.89 6.92 -0.21
C CYS A 124 -5.10 6.30 1.17
N TYR A 125 -5.32 7.14 2.17
CA TYR A 125 -5.63 6.72 3.53
C TYR A 125 -7.15 6.61 3.70
N ILE A 126 -7.64 5.36 3.76
CA ILE A 126 -9.05 5.03 3.57
C ILE A 126 -9.82 4.82 4.89
N GLN A 127 -9.24 5.23 6.01
CA GLN A 127 -9.84 5.13 7.34
C GLN A 127 -9.75 6.47 8.07
N GLU A 128 -10.62 6.65 9.05
CA GLU A 128 -10.49 7.74 10.01
C GLU A 128 -9.11 7.72 10.69
N PRO A 129 -8.55 8.93 10.99
CA PRO A 129 -7.22 9.04 11.59
C PRO A 129 -7.09 8.25 12.88
N GLN A 130 -6.18 7.30 12.93
CA GLN A 130 -5.93 6.46 14.11
C GLN A 130 -4.55 6.75 14.70
N HIS A 131 -4.45 6.66 16.04
CA HIS A 131 -3.15 6.72 16.72
C HIS A 131 -2.35 5.45 16.41
N GLY A 132 -1.03 5.64 16.16
CA GLY A 132 -0.11 4.54 15.86
C GLY A 132 -0.06 4.12 14.39
N HIS A 133 -0.93 4.64 13.52
CA HIS A 133 -0.86 4.40 12.08
C HIS A 133 0.15 5.37 11.44
N ILE A 134 1.30 4.86 11.02
CA ILE A 134 2.40 5.66 10.46
C ILE A 134 2.78 5.08 9.09
N SER A 135 3.08 5.96 8.14
CA SER A 135 3.72 5.62 6.87
C SER A 135 4.88 6.57 6.64
N ILE A 136 6.00 6.04 6.17
CA ILE A 136 7.16 6.82 5.76
C ILE A 136 7.48 6.46 4.32
N VAL A 137 7.65 7.46 3.46
CA VAL A 137 8.03 7.30 2.06
C VAL A 137 9.12 8.30 1.74
N GLY A 138 10.31 7.82 1.40
CA GLY A 138 11.49 8.67 1.30
C GLY A 138 11.71 9.43 2.62
N GLU A 139 11.82 10.74 2.53
CA GLU A 139 11.97 11.62 3.69
C GLU A 139 10.64 12.13 4.29
N SER A 140 9.50 11.69 3.74
CA SER A 140 8.18 12.14 4.16
C SER A 140 7.54 11.15 5.14
N ALA A 141 7.08 11.64 6.30
CA ALA A 141 6.28 10.86 7.23
C ALA A 141 4.82 11.34 7.22
N VAL A 142 3.88 10.39 7.18
CA VAL A 142 2.45 10.67 7.29
C VAL A 142 1.91 10.01 8.56
N TYR A 143 1.32 10.84 9.40
CA TYR A 143 0.72 10.45 10.66
C TYR A 143 -0.67 11.04 10.79
N ARG A 144 -1.66 10.21 11.03
CA ARG A 144 -3.07 10.59 11.18
C ARG A 144 -3.61 11.45 10.02
N PRO A 145 -3.43 11.04 8.76
CA PRO A 145 -4.04 11.75 7.64
C PRO A 145 -5.57 11.65 7.73
N ALA A 146 -6.27 12.65 7.23
CA ALA A 146 -7.73 12.57 7.12
C ALA A 146 -8.13 11.42 6.19
N LYS A 147 -9.26 10.77 6.47
CA LYS A 147 -9.85 9.74 5.61
C LYS A 147 -10.02 10.30 4.19
N GLY A 148 -9.74 9.49 3.19
CA GLY A 148 -9.79 9.88 1.78
C GLY A 148 -8.60 10.69 1.28
N SER A 149 -7.63 11.06 2.13
CA SER A 149 -6.44 11.82 1.70
C SER A 149 -5.57 11.03 0.73
N VAL A 150 -5.31 11.59 -0.44
CA VAL A 150 -4.49 11.02 -1.51
C VAL A 150 -3.15 11.72 -1.57
N TYR A 151 -2.09 10.94 -1.44
CA TYR A 151 -0.72 11.42 -1.56
C TYR A 151 -0.05 10.83 -2.79
N GLN A 152 0.54 11.70 -3.62
CA GLN A 152 1.43 11.28 -4.69
C GLN A 152 2.85 11.11 -4.15
N TRP A 153 3.51 10.05 -4.52
CA TRP A 153 4.92 9.81 -4.22
C TRP A 153 5.80 10.69 -5.11
N LEU A 154 7.01 11.02 -4.64
CA LEU A 154 7.96 11.80 -5.44
C LEU A 154 8.50 10.96 -6.59
N THR A 155 8.84 9.70 -6.31
CA THR A 155 9.15 8.69 -7.31
C THR A 155 8.33 7.42 -7.04
N TYR A 156 8.07 6.62 -8.06
CA TYR A 156 7.25 5.41 -7.92
C TYR A 156 7.94 4.32 -7.09
N ASP A 157 9.25 4.36 -6.98
CA ASP A 157 10.14 3.38 -6.35
C ASP A 157 10.82 3.89 -5.07
N ASP A 158 10.29 4.96 -4.47
CA ASP A 158 10.79 5.47 -3.19
C ASP A 158 10.84 4.37 -2.13
N TRP A 159 11.92 4.33 -1.38
CA TRP A 159 12.01 3.51 -0.19
C TRP A 159 10.95 3.91 0.83
N HIS A 160 10.30 2.93 1.42
CA HIS A 160 9.18 3.19 2.32
C HIS A 160 9.01 2.12 3.39
N CYS A 161 8.25 2.48 4.41
CA CYS A 161 7.74 1.55 5.40
C CYS A 161 6.34 1.95 5.86
N GLY A 162 5.57 0.97 6.31
CA GLY A 162 4.28 1.16 6.96
C GLY A 162 4.27 0.44 8.30
N MET A 163 3.81 1.10 9.35
CA MET A 163 3.74 0.50 10.68
C MET A 163 2.41 0.79 11.35
N ASN A 164 2.04 -0.11 12.25
CA ASN A 164 0.85 0.00 13.04
C ASN A 164 1.17 -0.29 14.52
N GLY A 165 1.48 0.77 15.25
CA GLY A 165 1.59 0.75 16.71
C GLY A 165 0.26 1.07 17.41
N GLY A 166 -0.86 1.07 16.69
CA GLY A 166 -2.19 1.37 17.20
C GLY A 166 -2.95 0.14 17.69
N LEU A 167 -4.28 0.31 17.88
CA LEU A 167 -5.17 -0.71 18.42
C LEU A 167 -6.12 -1.30 17.37
N THR A 168 -6.16 -0.75 16.17
CA THR A 168 -7.04 -1.18 15.07
C THR A 168 -6.22 -1.49 13.84
N ASP A 169 -6.75 -2.31 12.93
CA ASP A 169 -6.11 -2.58 11.64
C ASP A 169 -5.93 -1.28 10.85
N LYS A 170 -4.78 -1.15 10.19
CA LYS A 170 -4.46 -0.04 9.29
C LYS A 170 -4.70 -0.48 7.86
N TYR A 171 -5.56 0.24 7.14
CA TYR A 171 -5.83 0.02 5.72
C TYR A 171 -5.38 1.21 4.89
N MET A 172 -4.73 0.94 3.75
CA MET A 172 -4.30 1.94 2.78
C MET A 172 -4.57 1.43 1.37
N PHE A 173 -5.19 2.25 0.54
CA PHE A 173 -5.31 1.98 -0.89
C PHE A 173 -4.08 2.50 -1.62
N ASN A 174 -3.44 1.63 -2.38
CA ASN A 174 -2.27 1.93 -3.18
C ASN A 174 -2.60 1.81 -4.66
N TYR A 175 -2.02 2.69 -5.47
CA TYR A 175 -2.30 2.77 -6.88
C TYR A 175 -1.02 3.12 -7.66
N TRP A 176 -0.68 2.29 -8.60
CA TRP A 176 0.32 2.59 -9.63
C TRP A 176 -0.38 2.91 -10.93
N GLY A 177 0.05 3.96 -11.60
CA GLY A 177 -0.48 4.38 -12.88
C GLY A 177 0.61 4.87 -13.83
N ALA A 178 0.20 5.08 -15.08
CA ALA A 178 1.00 5.70 -16.13
C ALA A 178 0.35 7.02 -16.57
N GLN A 179 1.19 8.06 -16.73
CA GLN A 179 0.82 9.39 -17.27
C GLN A 179 1.60 9.70 -18.53
#